data_3d5442f431c84e54de58b145edb0389a
#
_entry.id   3d5442f431c84e54de58b145edb0389a
#
_cell.length_a   1.000
_cell.length_b   1.000
_cell.length_c   1.000
_cell.angle_alpha   90.00
_cell.angle_beta   90.00
_cell.angle_gamma   90.00
#
_symmetry.space_group_name_H-M   'P 1'
#
loop_
_entity.id
_entity.type
_entity.pdbx_description
1 polymer ?
#
loop_
_entity_poly.entity_id
_entity_poly.type
_entity_poly.pdbx_seq_one_letter_code
_entity_poly.pdbx_strand_id
1 'polypeptide(L)'
;MNTPLLILCGGQSSRMGRPKPLLMFRGQTLIARQVQNALPCRPVWLAADHFRYPDTDGAAYLPDSLPGKQGALSAILPALLEAERQGCAGLYVVSCDTLLLPEQLIALLDTAAEHPKFAQGITLLQDGGQLLPLLAHWSVNVAGSLHAAVESGNRRVQQFVRQQVHQTVPLPPEWAALCNFNTPEEFERAVQAASQPALE
;
A
#
# COMPACT_ATOMS: atom_id res chain seq x y z
N MET A 1 20.18 3.48 2.16
CA MET A 1 19.34 2.58 1.32
C MET A 1 18.02 3.27 1.09
N ASN A 2 17.42 3.15 -0.11
CA ASN A 2 16.10 3.72 -0.35
C ASN A 2 15.03 2.93 0.42
N THR A 3 14.10 3.62 1.05
CA THR A 3 12.97 3.01 1.77
C THR A 3 12.19 2.08 0.85
N PRO A 4 12.01 0.79 1.18
CA PRO A 4 11.33 -0.19 0.33
C PRO A 4 9.83 0.11 0.22
N LEU A 5 9.22 -0.45 -0.82
CA LEU A 5 7.78 -0.42 -1.06
C LEU A 5 7.20 -1.83 -0.91
N LEU A 6 6.15 -1.97 -0.09
CA LEU A 6 5.30 -3.15 -0.05
C LEU A 6 4.03 -2.92 -0.86
N ILE A 7 3.75 -3.77 -1.82
CA ILE A 7 2.48 -3.80 -2.53
C ILE A 7 1.63 -4.94 -1.98
N LEU A 8 0.47 -4.59 -1.43
CA LEU A 8 -0.49 -5.57 -0.90
C LEU A 8 -1.37 -6.09 -2.03
N CYS A 9 -1.12 -7.32 -2.46
CA CYS A 9 -1.85 -8.00 -3.54
C CYS A 9 -3.04 -8.81 -3.03
N GLY A 10 -3.16 -8.99 -1.72
CA GLY A 10 -4.20 -9.77 -1.05
C GLY A 10 -5.51 -9.01 -0.90
N GLY A 11 -6.59 -9.76 -0.80
CA GLY A 11 -7.94 -9.29 -0.58
C GLY A 11 -8.95 -10.24 -1.21
N GLN A 12 -10.07 -10.50 -0.54
CA GLN A 12 -11.17 -11.27 -1.14
C GLN A 12 -11.84 -10.39 -2.20
N SER A 13 -11.37 -10.48 -3.46
CA SER A 13 -11.95 -9.77 -4.61
C SER A 13 -13.31 -10.37 -5.06
N SER A 14 -14.11 -10.88 -4.11
CA SER A 14 -15.36 -11.60 -4.38
C SER A 14 -16.37 -10.79 -5.21
N ARG A 15 -16.36 -9.45 -5.05
CA ARG A 15 -17.25 -8.55 -5.80
C ARG A 15 -16.70 -8.17 -7.18
N MET A 16 -15.39 -8.33 -7.42
CA MET A 16 -14.72 -7.96 -8.67
C MET A 16 -14.74 -9.08 -9.73
N GLY A 17 -15.14 -10.32 -9.37
CA GLY A 17 -15.12 -11.47 -10.26
C GLY A 17 -13.72 -11.94 -10.71
N ARG A 18 -12.69 -11.14 -10.44
CA ARG A 18 -11.28 -11.46 -10.73
C ARG A 18 -10.35 -10.80 -9.69
N PRO A 19 -9.12 -11.32 -9.49
CA PRO A 19 -8.14 -10.70 -8.59
C PRO A 19 -7.81 -9.27 -9.04
N LYS A 20 -7.90 -8.30 -8.12
CA LYS A 20 -7.61 -6.88 -8.41
C LYS A 20 -6.22 -6.66 -9.02
N PRO A 21 -5.13 -7.34 -8.57
CA PRO A 21 -3.81 -7.18 -9.18
C PRO A 21 -3.78 -7.47 -10.68
N LEU A 22 -4.66 -8.34 -11.18
CA LEU A 22 -4.76 -8.75 -12.59
C LEU A 22 -5.74 -7.91 -13.42
N LEU A 23 -6.34 -6.86 -12.86
CA LEU A 23 -7.13 -5.91 -13.65
C LEU A 23 -6.24 -5.18 -14.64
N MET A 24 -6.76 -5.00 -15.86
CA MET A 24 -6.01 -4.38 -16.95
C MET A 24 -6.27 -2.88 -17.01
N PHE A 25 -5.20 -2.10 -17.08
CA PHE A 25 -5.24 -0.67 -17.31
C PHE A 25 -4.13 -0.27 -18.29
N ARG A 26 -4.49 0.39 -19.40
CA ARG A 26 -3.56 0.83 -20.46
C ARG A 26 -2.62 -0.29 -20.94
N GLY A 27 -3.14 -1.49 -21.13
CA GLY A 27 -2.39 -2.63 -21.67
C GLY A 27 -1.52 -3.39 -20.65
N GLN A 28 -1.53 -3.00 -19.39
CA GLN A 28 -0.78 -3.66 -18.32
C GLN A 28 -1.70 -4.09 -17.17
N THR A 29 -1.31 -5.12 -16.41
CA THR A 29 -1.97 -5.43 -15.14
C THR A 29 -1.64 -4.34 -14.10
N LEU A 30 -2.53 -4.12 -13.14
CA LEU A 30 -2.29 -3.11 -12.10
C LEU A 30 -1.00 -3.41 -11.33
N ILE A 31 -0.75 -4.68 -11.01
CA ILE A 31 0.44 -5.07 -10.28
C ILE A 31 1.71 -4.83 -11.09
N ALA A 32 1.75 -5.22 -12.36
CA ALA A 32 2.91 -4.98 -13.23
C ALA A 32 3.21 -3.48 -13.35
N ARG A 33 2.17 -2.66 -13.52
CA ARG A 33 2.29 -1.20 -13.61
C ARG A 33 2.88 -0.59 -12.33
N GLN A 34 2.41 -1.01 -11.15
CA GLN A 34 2.93 -0.54 -9.87
C GLN A 34 4.39 -0.98 -9.65
N VAL A 35 4.70 -2.24 -9.94
CA VAL A 35 6.07 -2.78 -9.80
C VAL A 35 7.04 -2.04 -10.74
N GLN A 36 6.72 -1.92 -12.02
CA GLN A 36 7.58 -1.29 -13.02
C GLN A 36 7.81 0.20 -12.76
N ASN A 37 6.84 0.89 -12.15
CA ASN A 37 7.01 2.29 -11.75
C ASN A 37 8.00 2.44 -10.58
N ALA A 38 7.96 1.55 -9.59
CA ALA A 38 8.73 1.69 -8.35
C ALA A 38 10.13 1.08 -8.41
N LEU A 39 10.32 -0.02 -9.16
CA LEU A 39 11.59 -0.76 -9.23
C LEU A 39 12.83 0.08 -9.57
N PRO A 40 12.75 1.08 -10.49
CA PRO A 40 13.92 1.93 -10.78
C PRO A 40 14.36 2.79 -9.58
N CYS A 41 13.48 3.03 -8.63
CA CYS A 41 13.71 3.96 -7.51
C CYS A 41 14.01 3.25 -6.20
N ARG A 42 13.45 2.04 -5.97
CA ARG A 42 13.50 1.37 -4.67
C ARG A 42 13.27 -0.13 -4.73
N PRO A 43 13.66 -0.89 -3.67
CA PRO A 43 13.25 -2.28 -3.53
C PRO A 43 11.72 -2.39 -3.47
N VAL A 44 11.15 -3.36 -4.22
CA VAL A 44 9.71 -3.64 -4.25
C VAL A 44 9.46 -5.04 -3.70
N TRP A 45 8.55 -5.12 -2.74
CA TRP A 45 8.11 -6.35 -2.13
C TRP A 45 6.61 -6.57 -2.38
N LEU A 46 6.23 -7.82 -2.61
CA LEU A 46 4.85 -8.22 -2.88
C LEU A 46 4.34 -9.13 -1.77
N ALA A 47 3.26 -8.73 -1.11
CA ALA A 47 2.50 -9.61 -0.23
C ALA A 47 1.39 -10.26 -1.06
N ALA A 48 1.64 -11.48 -1.54
CA ALA A 48 0.80 -12.16 -2.53
C ALA A 48 0.52 -13.62 -2.18
N ASP A 49 0.67 -14.00 -0.91
CA ASP A 49 0.63 -15.40 -0.46
C ASP A 49 1.59 -16.28 -1.32
N HIS A 50 1.03 -17.31 -1.96
CA HIS A 50 1.78 -18.20 -2.85
C HIS A 50 1.59 -17.86 -4.34
N PHE A 51 0.83 -16.82 -4.66
CA PHE A 51 0.55 -16.46 -6.05
C PHE A 51 1.73 -15.66 -6.65
N ARG A 52 2.15 -16.05 -7.87
CA ARG A 52 3.15 -15.33 -8.65
C ARG A 52 2.45 -14.58 -9.77
N TYR A 53 2.61 -13.28 -9.81
CA TYR A 53 2.01 -12.42 -10.83
C TYR A 53 2.94 -12.31 -12.04
N PRO A 54 2.40 -12.28 -13.28
CA PRO A 54 3.19 -12.01 -14.46
C PRO A 54 3.76 -10.58 -14.43
N ASP A 55 4.86 -10.37 -15.16
CA ASP A 55 5.49 -9.07 -15.40
C ASP A 55 5.88 -8.31 -14.10
N THR A 56 6.25 -9.06 -13.06
CA THR A 56 6.71 -8.53 -11.76
C THR A 56 8.17 -8.89 -11.47
N ASP A 57 8.95 -9.15 -12.50
CA ASP A 57 10.36 -9.49 -12.37
C ASP A 57 11.13 -8.39 -11.64
N GLY A 58 12.02 -8.78 -10.73
CA GLY A 58 12.77 -7.87 -9.88
C GLY A 58 12.09 -7.54 -8.54
N ALA A 59 10.79 -7.79 -8.38
CA ALA A 59 10.13 -7.68 -7.08
C ALA A 59 10.34 -8.95 -6.24
N ALA A 60 10.58 -8.77 -4.93
CA ALA A 60 10.67 -9.88 -3.98
C ALA A 60 9.28 -10.22 -3.43
N TYR A 61 9.01 -11.49 -3.22
CA TYR A 61 7.76 -11.96 -2.62
C TYR A 61 7.96 -12.27 -1.15
N LEU A 62 7.16 -11.64 -0.30
CA LEU A 62 7.20 -11.88 1.15
C LEU A 62 5.98 -12.70 1.57
N PRO A 63 6.18 -13.76 2.38
CA PRO A 63 5.07 -14.51 2.94
C PRO A 63 4.37 -13.70 4.04
N ASP A 64 3.08 -13.93 4.24
CA ASP A 64 2.36 -13.42 5.41
C ASP A 64 2.91 -14.05 6.70
N SER A 65 2.85 -13.30 7.81
CA SER A 65 3.31 -13.79 9.13
C SER A 65 2.45 -14.92 9.68
N LEU A 66 1.20 -15.02 9.24
CA LEU A 66 0.26 -16.06 9.65
C LEU A 66 -0.29 -16.80 8.42
N PRO A 67 -0.53 -18.12 8.51
CA PRO A 67 -1.15 -18.88 7.43
C PRO A 67 -2.59 -18.44 7.22
N GLY A 68 -2.98 -18.37 5.95
CA GLY A 68 -4.32 -17.93 5.54
C GLY A 68 -4.45 -16.40 5.56
N LYS A 69 -5.33 -15.85 4.75
CA LYS A 69 -5.54 -14.42 4.56
C LYS A 69 -6.02 -13.71 5.83
N GLN A 70 -5.10 -13.36 6.70
CA GLN A 70 -5.36 -12.78 8.03
C GLN A 70 -5.51 -11.23 8.01
N GLY A 71 -5.54 -10.62 6.83
CA GLY A 71 -5.71 -9.18 6.64
C GLY A 71 -4.40 -8.42 6.47
N ALA A 72 -4.50 -7.09 6.28
CA ALA A 72 -3.36 -6.26 5.92
C ALA A 72 -2.25 -6.23 6.99
N LEU A 73 -2.60 -6.29 8.29
CA LEU A 73 -1.61 -6.21 9.36
C LEU A 73 -0.65 -7.42 9.35
N SER A 74 -1.15 -8.64 9.05
CA SER A 74 -0.31 -9.85 8.95
C SER A 74 0.62 -9.83 7.74
N ALA A 75 0.25 -9.10 6.68
CA ALA A 75 1.08 -8.91 5.49
C ALA A 75 2.12 -7.79 5.67
N ILE A 76 1.79 -6.73 6.42
CA ILE A 76 2.71 -5.61 6.69
C ILE A 76 3.80 -6.01 7.68
N LEU A 77 3.48 -6.81 8.71
CA LEU A 77 4.42 -7.17 9.76
C LEU A 77 5.73 -7.77 9.25
N PRO A 78 5.75 -8.84 8.43
CA PRO A 78 7.01 -9.42 7.94
C PRO A 78 7.80 -8.45 7.07
N ALA A 79 7.14 -7.59 6.31
CA ALA A 79 7.80 -6.58 5.50
C ALA A 79 8.45 -5.50 6.38
N LEU A 80 7.80 -5.10 7.46
CA LEU A 80 8.32 -4.09 8.38
C LEU A 80 9.54 -4.64 9.16
N LEU A 81 9.49 -5.91 9.59
CA LEU A 81 10.62 -6.58 10.23
C LEU A 81 11.80 -6.76 9.25
N GLU A 82 11.53 -7.05 7.99
CA GLU A 82 12.56 -7.15 6.96
C GLU A 82 13.18 -5.78 6.66
N ALA A 83 12.39 -4.70 6.63
CA ALA A 83 12.90 -3.34 6.49
C ALA A 83 13.84 -2.97 7.66
N GLU A 84 13.43 -3.29 8.89
CA GLU A 84 14.26 -3.09 10.09
C GLU A 84 15.56 -3.89 10.01
N ARG A 85 15.51 -5.18 9.63
CA ARG A 85 16.69 -6.04 9.44
C ARG A 85 17.66 -5.49 8.40
N GLN A 86 17.16 -4.82 7.36
CA GLN A 86 17.96 -4.16 6.33
C GLN A 86 18.47 -2.76 6.75
N GLY A 87 18.15 -2.29 7.96
CA GLY A 87 18.56 -0.97 8.46
C GLY A 87 17.76 0.18 7.85
N CYS A 88 16.58 -0.08 7.28
CA CYS A 88 15.68 0.96 6.81
C CYS A 88 14.90 1.57 7.99
N ALA A 89 14.59 2.87 7.92
CA ALA A 89 13.81 3.55 8.96
C ALA A 89 12.30 3.29 8.83
N GLY A 90 11.85 2.77 7.70
CA GLY A 90 10.44 2.53 7.43
C GLY A 90 10.19 1.79 6.14
N LEU A 91 8.92 1.70 5.79
CA LEU A 91 8.37 0.98 4.65
C LEU A 91 7.20 1.77 4.06
N TYR A 92 7.17 1.97 2.74
CA TYR A 92 5.95 2.42 2.08
C TYR A 92 5.02 1.24 1.84
N VAL A 93 3.73 1.47 2.02
CA VAL A 93 2.67 0.47 1.81
C VAL A 93 1.67 1.00 0.80
N VAL A 94 1.42 0.23 -0.25
CA VAL A 94 0.42 0.54 -1.27
C VAL A 94 -0.47 -0.69 -1.48
N SER A 95 -1.78 -0.48 -1.53
CA SER A 95 -2.71 -1.54 -1.92
C SER A 95 -2.88 -1.59 -3.45
N CYS A 96 -3.18 -2.77 -3.98
CA CYS A 96 -3.35 -2.95 -5.43
C CYS A 96 -4.66 -2.39 -6.00
N ASP A 97 -5.53 -1.79 -5.18
CA ASP A 97 -6.80 -1.20 -5.58
C ASP A 97 -6.71 0.31 -5.82
N THR A 98 -5.63 0.75 -6.40
CA THR A 98 -5.41 2.14 -6.82
C THR A 98 -4.82 2.21 -8.23
N LEU A 99 -5.19 3.25 -8.98
CA LEU A 99 -4.55 3.62 -10.23
C LEU A 99 -3.41 4.64 -10.05
N LEU A 100 -3.19 5.12 -8.83
CA LEU A 100 -2.04 5.97 -8.52
C LEU A 100 -0.74 5.19 -8.74
N LEU A 101 0.28 5.90 -9.22
CA LEU A 101 1.61 5.33 -9.30
C LEU A 101 2.29 5.42 -7.94
N PRO A 102 3.01 4.37 -7.49
CA PRO A 102 3.69 4.37 -6.20
C PRO A 102 4.60 5.58 -5.98
N GLU A 103 5.39 5.99 -6.97
CA GLU A 103 6.32 7.12 -6.82
C GLU A 103 5.59 8.47 -6.67
N GLN A 104 4.44 8.65 -7.30
CA GLN A 104 3.61 9.84 -7.08
C GLN A 104 3.05 9.88 -5.65
N LEU A 105 2.57 8.75 -5.17
CA LEU A 105 2.07 8.59 -3.80
C LEU A 105 3.19 8.87 -2.77
N ILE A 106 4.36 8.30 -3.00
CA ILE A 106 5.52 8.44 -2.12
C ILE A 106 5.98 9.90 -2.08
N ALA A 107 6.08 10.57 -3.23
CA ALA A 107 6.42 11.99 -3.28
C ALA A 107 5.46 12.85 -2.46
N LEU A 108 4.17 12.53 -2.47
CA LEU A 108 3.18 13.23 -1.64
C LEU A 108 3.37 12.92 -0.15
N LEU A 109 3.59 11.66 0.23
CA LEU A 109 3.84 11.28 1.64
C LEU A 109 5.13 11.95 2.17
N ASP A 110 6.15 12.06 1.34
CA ASP A 110 7.44 12.66 1.70
C ASP A 110 7.36 14.17 1.96
N THR A 111 6.29 14.86 1.56
CA THR A 111 6.04 16.25 1.97
C THR A 111 5.93 16.40 3.49
N ALA A 112 5.60 15.32 4.19
CA ALA A 112 5.51 15.28 5.64
C ALA A 112 6.75 14.67 6.33
N ALA A 113 7.82 14.36 5.58
CA ALA A 113 8.99 13.62 6.09
C ALA A 113 9.76 14.37 7.19
N GLU A 114 9.77 15.70 7.16
CA GLU A 114 10.43 16.52 8.18
C GLU A 114 9.68 16.54 9.53
N HIS A 115 8.41 16.15 9.54
CA HIS A 115 7.65 16.10 10.78
C HIS A 115 8.10 14.94 11.67
N PRO A 116 8.35 15.13 12.99
CA PRO A 116 8.85 14.08 13.89
C PRO A 116 8.02 12.79 13.89
N LYS A 117 6.71 12.88 13.67
CA LYS A 117 5.83 11.70 13.61
C LYS A 117 6.11 10.78 12.41
N PHE A 118 6.73 11.28 11.34
CA PHE A 118 7.11 10.47 10.19
C PHE A 118 8.07 9.35 10.61
N ALA A 119 9.09 9.69 11.38
CA ALA A 119 10.07 8.74 11.87
C ALA A 119 9.54 7.85 13.02
N GLN A 120 8.50 8.30 13.74
CA GLN A 120 8.02 7.61 14.95
C GLN A 120 6.81 6.74 14.73
N GLY A 121 6.03 6.98 13.69
CA GLY A 121 4.71 6.37 13.54
C GLY A 121 4.32 6.06 12.10
N ILE A 122 3.06 6.31 11.79
CA ILE A 122 2.48 6.05 10.48
C ILE A 122 2.06 7.37 9.84
N THR A 123 2.61 7.67 8.65
CA THR A 123 2.18 8.79 7.82
C THR A 123 1.31 8.26 6.71
N LEU A 124 0.06 8.70 6.62
CA LEU A 124 -0.92 8.11 5.71
C LEU A 124 -1.77 9.16 5.01
N LEU A 125 -2.29 8.82 3.84
CA LEU A 125 -3.25 9.69 3.17
C LEU A 125 -4.60 9.70 3.89
N GLN A 126 -5.30 10.82 3.76
CA GLN A 126 -6.64 11.02 4.31
C GLN A 126 -7.55 11.66 3.25
N ASP A 127 -8.72 11.06 3.04
CA ASP A 127 -9.77 11.57 2.16
C ASP A 127 -11.02 11.91 2.99
N GLY A 128 -11.44 13.16 3.04
CA GLY A 128 -12.65 13.60 3.73
C GLY A 128 -12.79 13.12 5.18
N GLY A 129 -11.67 12.96 5.92
CA GLY A 129 -11.65 12.39 7.27
C GLY A 129 -11.48 10.88 7.33
N GLN A 130 -11.57 10.17 6.20
CA GLN A 130 -11.29 8.74 6.11
C GLN A 130 -9.77 8.51 6.01
N LEU A 131 -9.22 7.74 6.94
CA LEU A 131 -7.82 7.32 6.89
C LEU A 131 -7.61 6.27 5.79
N LEU A 132 -6.50 6.37 5.07
CA LEU A 132 -6.09 5.44 4.01
C LEU A 132 -4.79 4.70 4.40
N PRO A 133 -4.83 3.79 5.38
CA PRO A 133 -3.63 3.20 5.98
C PRO A 133 -2.83 2.28 5.05
N LEU A 134 -3.40 1.91 3.90
CA LEU A 134 -2.73 1.14 2.86
C LEU A 134 -2.22 2.01 1.70
N LEU A 135 -2.19 3.34 1.91
CA LEU A 135 -1.51 4.35 1.12
C LEU A 135 -0.69 5.19 2.10
N ALA A 136 0.44 4.65 2.57
CA ALA A 136 1.09 5.15 3.77
C ALA A 136 2.59 4.84 3.81
N HIS A 137 3.32 5.61 4.62
CA HIS A 137 4.63 5.25 5.16
C HIS A 137 4.46 4.70 6.59
N TRP A 138 5.08 3.58 6.89
CA TRP A 138 5.10 2.93 8.20
C TRP A 138 6.52 2.93 8.74
N SER A 139 6.77 3.60 9.87
CA SER A 139 8.05 3.56 10.56
C SER A 139 8.29 2.17 11.16
N VAL A 140 9.54 1.69 11.16
CA VAL A 140 9.92 0.45 11.86
C VAL A 140 9.64 0.51 13.37
N ASN A 141 9.56 1.71 13.95
CA ASN A 141 9.23 1.91 15.36
C ASN A 141 7.85 1.37 15.77
N VAL A 142 6.94 1.12 14.81
CA VAL A 142 5.65 0.49 15.13
C VAL A 142 5.68 -1.04 15.03
N ALA A 143 6.82 -1.67 14.69
CA ALA A 143 6.90 -3.11 14.50
C ALA A 143 6.51 -3.91 15.75
N GLY A 144 6.97 -3.48 16.94
CA GLY A 144 6.65 -4.17 18.19
C GLY A 144 5.16 -4.14 18.52
N SER A 145 4.50 -2.98 18.36
CA SER A 145 3.05 -2.87 18.56
C SER A 145 2.25 -3.60 17.50
N LEU A 146 2.75 -3.63 16.25
CA LEU A 146 2.13 -4.39 15.17
C LEU A 146 2.21 -5.90 15.43
N HIS A 147 3.36 -6.39 15.91
CA HIS A 147 3.53 -7.80 16.29
C HIS A 147 2.52 -8.21 17.36
N ALA A 148 2.41 -7.45 18.45
CA ALA A 148 1.45 -7.70 19.51
C ALA A 148 -0.01 -7.66 19.02
N ALA A 149 -0.34 -6.75 18.10
CA ALA A 149 -1.67 -6.68 17.50
C ALA A 149 -1.98 -7.92 16.66
N VAL A 150 -1.04 -8.40 15.85
CA VAL A 150 -1.20 -9.60 15.03
C VAL A 150 -1.35 -10.85 15.91
N GLU A 151 -0.53 -11.00 16.96
CA GLU A 151 -0.63 -12.12 17.92
C GLU A 151 -1.95 -12.14 18.67
N SER A 152 -2.49 -10.96 19.04
CA SER A 152 -3.82 -10.86 19.68
C SER A 152 -5.01 -11.09 18.73
N GLY A 153 -4.74 -11.36 17.44
CA GLY A 153 -5.78 -11.57 16.43
C GLY A 153 -6.46 -10.29 15.96
N ASN A 154 -5.89 -9.11 16.22
CA ASN A 154 -6.41 -7.85 15.69
C ASN A 154 -6.18 -7.81 14.16
N ARG A 155 -7.27 -7.66 13.39
CA ARG A 155 -7.25 -7.61 11.91
C ARG A 155 -7.70 -6.26 11.36
N ARG A 156 -8.05 -5.31 12.24
CA ARG A 156 -8.65 -4.03 11.87
C ARG A 156 -7.56 -2.96 11.72
N VAL A 157 -7.04 -2.79 10.51
CA VAL A 157 -5.95 -1.84 10.23
C VAL A 157 -6.31 -0.39 10.64
N GLN A 158 -7.54 0.05 10.43
CA GLN A 158 -8.02 1.36 10.84
C GLN A 158 -7.94 1.56 12.37
N GLN A 159 -8.36 0.55 13.13
CA GLN A 159 -8.32 0.58 14.59
C GLN A 159 -6.87 0.59 15.08
N PHE A 160 -6.01 -0.23 14.50
CA PHE A 160 -4.60 -0.27 14.84
C PHE A 160 -3.94 1.11 14.62
N VAL A 161 -4.10 1.71 13.43
CA VAL A 161 -3.50 3.01 13.10
C VAL A 161 -3.93 4.10 14.09
N ARG A 162 -5.20 4.15 14.46
CA ARG A 162 -5.71 5.14 15.44
C ARG A 162 -5.10 5.01 16.84
N GLN A 163 -4.57 3.84 17.17
CA GLN A 163 -3.90 3.58 18.44
C GLN A 163 -2.39 3.89 18.41
N GLN A 164 -1.83 4.16 17.22
CA GLN A 164 -0.43 4.48 17.03
C GLN A 164 -0.21 5.99 16.90
N VAL A 165 1.05 6.41 17.11
CA VAL A 165 1.48 7.74 16.65
C VAL A 165 1.27 7.79 15.14
N HIS A 166 0.48 8.75 14.65
CA HIS A 166 0.25 8.91 13.23
C HIS A 166 0.07 10.37 12.86
N GLN A 167 0.26 10.66 11.57
CA GLN A 167 -0.06 11.92 10.93
C GLN A 167 -0.72 11.67 9.58
N THR A 168 -1.48 12.63 9.11
CA THR A 168 -2.19 12.53 7.85
C THR A 168 -1.69 13.56 6.84
N VAL A 169 -1.67 13.16 5.58
CA VAL A 169 -1.47 14.03 4.42
C VAL A 169 -2.79 14.04 3.64
N PRO A 170 -3.35 15.20 3.32
CA PRO A 170 -4.58 15.26 2.54
C PRO A 170 -4.41 14.59 1.18
N LEU A 171 -5.37 13.74 0.79
CA LEU A 171 -5.45 13.21 -0.56
C LEU A 171 -5.85 14.34 -1.50
N PRO A 172 -5.13 14.60 -2.60
CA PRO A 172 -5.57 15.54 -3.63
C PRO A 172 -6.95 15.15 -4.16
N PRO A 173 -7.90 16.10 -4.29
CA PRO A 173 -9.27 15.80 -4.71
C PRO A 173 -9.37 15.03 -6.03
N GLU A 174 -8.47 15.33 -6.98
CA GLU A 174 -8.38 14.67 -8.28
C GLU A 174 -7.93 13.20 -8.20
N TRP A 175 -7.35 12.79 -7.07
CA TRP A 175 -6.92 11.40 -6.83
C TRP A 175 -7.99 10.54 -6.17
N ALA A 176 -9.03 11.15 -5.61
CA ALA A 176 -10.06 10.43 -4.84
C ALA A 176 -10.71 9.29 -5.65
N ALA A 177 -11.04 9.57 -6.92
CA ALA A 177 -11.63 8.56 -7.81
C ALA A 177 -10.64 7.46 -8.24
N LEU A 178 -9.34 7.65 -8.06
CA LEU A 178 -8.29 6.71 -8.49
C LEU A 178 -7.98 5.65 -7.42
N CYS A 179 -8.53 5.78 -6.22
CA CYS A 179 -8.20 4.96 -5.06
C CYS A 179 -9.36 4.08 -4.61
N ASN A 180 -9.04 2.96 -3.96
CA ASN A 180 -9.97 2.14 -3.17
C ASN A 180 -11.18 1.60 -3.94
N PHE A 181 -11.05 1.28 -5.22
CA PHE A 181 -12.14 0.66 -5.96
C PHE A 181 -12.34 -0.81 -5.52
N ASN A 182 -13.60 -1.18 -5.26
CA ASN A 182 -14.00 -2.48 -4.72
C ASN A 182 -14.99 -3.22 -5.62
N THR A 183 -15.57 -2.52 -6.61
CA THR A 183 -16.50 -3.07 -7.60
C THR A 183 -16.03 -2.77 -9.02
N PRO A 184 -16.51 -3.53 -10.03
CA PRO A 184 -16.21 -3.24 -11.43
C PRO A 184 -16.58 -1.81 -11.83
N GLU A 185 -17.71 -1.30 -11.37
CA GLU A 185 -18.22 0.04 -11.67
C GLU A 185 -17.31 1.13 -11.06
N GLU A 186 -16.77 0.89 -9.86
CA GLU A 186 -15.79 1.80 -9.25
C GLU A 186 -14.48 1.80 -10.01
N PHE A 187 -14.03 0.62 -10.47
CA PHE A 187 -12.84 0.52 -11.31
C PHE A 187 -13.02 1.23 -12.65
N GLU A 188 -14.17 1.06 -13.33
CA GLU A 188 -14.47 1.78 -14.55
C GLU A 188 -14.45 3.29 -14.37
N ARG A 189 -15.02 3.80 -13.28
CA ARG A 189 -14.96 5.23 -12.91
C ARG A 189 -13.53 5.71 -12.69
N ALA A 190 -12.70 4.91 -12.01
CA ALA A 190 -11.29 5.21 -11.81
C ALA A 190 -10.54 5.30 -13.15
N VAL A 191 -10.80 4.36 -14.08
CA VAL A 191 -10.22 4.36 -15.43
C VAL A 191 -10.64 5.60 -16.23
N GLN A 192 -11.91 5.99 -16.15
CA GLN A 192 -12.41 7.20 -16.82
C GLN A 192 -11.73 8.45 -16.25
N ALA A 193 -11.64 8.58 -14.91
CA ALA A 193 -10.97 9.69 -14.25
C ALA A 193 -9.48 9.77 -14.63
N ALA A 194 -8.78 8.63 -14.70
CA ALA A 194 -7.37 8.55 -15.10
C ALA A 194 -7.13 8.84 -16.58
N SER A 195 -8.18 8.88 -17.38
CA SER A 195 -8.10 9.14 -18.84
C SER A 195 -8.45 10.58 -19.20
N GLN A 196 -8.98 11.36 -18.26
CA GLN A 196 -9.21 12.78 -18.46
C GLN A 196 -7.86 13.51 -18.40
N PRO A 197 -7.55 14.42 -19.34
CA PRO A 197 -6.39 15.28 -19.19
C PRO A 197 -6.57 16.10 -17.91
N ALA A 198 -5.49 16.22 -17.11
CA ALA A 198 -5.50 17.16 -16.00
C ALA A 198 -5.93 18.52 -16.56
N LEU A 199 -7.01 19.06 -16.04
CA LEU A 199 -7.39 20.43 -16.36
C LEU A 199 -6.22 21.29 -15.87
N GLU A 200 -5.52 21.92 -16.80
CA GLU A 200 -4.45 22.90 -16.58
C GLU A 200 -4.91 24.08 -15.76
#